data_a948762210d5fe1d369a65ee34bbe594
#
_entry.id   a948762210d5fe1d369a65ee34bbe594
#
_cell.length_a   1.000
_cell.length_b   1.000
_cell.length_c   1.000
_cell.angle_alpha   90.00
_cell.angle_beta   90.00
_cell.angle_gamma   90.00
#
_symmetry.space_group_name_H-M   'P 1'
#
loop_
_entity.id
_entity.type
_entity.pdbx_description
1 polymer ?
#
loop_
_entity_poly.entity_id
_entity_poly.type
_entity_poly.pdbx_seq_one_letter_code
_entity_poly.pdbx_strand_id
1 'polypeptide(L)'
;CGVVLGPVGSDKALRLKPMINSAHSPTFYEFDPKDLLALYREVDDNDEEIVVIYHSHTETEAYPSRTDIAYAGEPGAHYVLVSTRKEIAPATEFRSYRIIDGVVTEEPVVITA
;
A
#
# COMPACT_ATOMS: atom_id res chain seq x y z
N CYS A 1 6.23 -2.16 4.92
CA CYS A 1 5.02 -2.36 4.12
C CYS A 1 3.89 -2.96 4.96
N GLY A 2 2.70 -2.90 4.44
CA GLY A 2 1.55 -3.44 5.14
C GLY A 2 0.24 -3.05 4.49
N VAL A 3 -0.85 -3.28 5.22
CA VAL A 3 -2.20 -2.96 4.76
C VAL A 3 -2.97 -2.22 5.85
N VAL A 4 -4.02 -1.53 5.46
CA VAL A 4 -5.01 -0.98 6.38
C VAL A 4 -6.37 -1.55 5.97
N LEU A 5 -7.09 -2.07 6.93
CA LEU A 5 -8.36 -2.78 6.74
C LEU A 5 -9.53 -1.94 7.23
N GLY A 6 -10.68 -2.17 6.65
CA GLY A 6 -11.91 -1.55 7.06
C GLY A 6 -13.14 -2.38 6.71
N PRO A 7 -14.33 -2.00 7.19
CA PRO A 7 -15.56 -2.72 6.90
C PRO A 7 -15.86 -2.73 5.40
N VAL A 8 -16.38 -3.85 4.90
CA VAL A 8 -16.77 -3.99 3.49
C VAL A 8 -17.75 -2.87 3.10
N GLY A 9 -17.44 -2.22 1.97
CA GLY A 9 -18.27 -1.17 1.39
C GLY A 9 -18.13 0.21 2.00
N SER A 10 -17.29 0.40 3.04
CA SER A 10 -17.19 1.71 3.72
C SER A 10 -16.06 2.60 3.24
N ASP A 11 -15.02 2.04 2.62
CA ASP A 11 -13.77 2.73 2.23
C ASP A 11 -13.09 3.48 3.40
N LYS A 12 -13.36 3.05 4.63
CA LYS A 12 -12.75 3.61 5.83
C LYS A 12 -11.60 2.74 6.28
N ALA A 13 -10.41 3.33 6.42
CA ALA A 13 -9.21 2.67 6.87
C ALA A 13 -9.17 2.71 8.41
N LEU A 14 -9.59 1.64 9.07
CA LEU A 14 -9.77 1.60 10.52
C LEU A 14 -8.73 0.78 11.27
N ARG A 15 -8.13 -0.24 10.63
CA ARG A 15 -7.24 -1.17 11.32
C ARG A 15 -5.95 -1.39 10.55
N LEU A 16 -4.84 -0.91 11.12
CA LEU A 16 -3.51 -1.08 10.56
C LEU A 16 -3.02 -2.51 10.81
N LYS A 17 -2.51 -3.14 9.76
CA LYS A 17 -1.85 -4.44 9.85
C LYS A 17 -0.50 -4.40 9.14
N PRO A 18 0.60 -4.20 9.87
CA PRO A 18 1.94 -4.30 9.30
C PRO A 18 2.21 -5.69 8.76
N MET A 19 2.86 -5.76 7.62
CA MET A 19 3.24 -7.01 6.97
C MET A 19 4.76 -7.07 6.82
N ILE A 20 5.31 -8.28 6.87
CA ILE A 20 6.73 -8.48 6.65
C ILE A 20 7.00 -8.45 5.15
N ASN A 21 8.01 -7.67 4.74
CA ASN A 21 8.51 -7.72 3.38
C ASN A 21 9.38 -8.97 3.22
N SER A 22 8.84 -10.03 2.60
CA SER A 22 9.56 -11.29 2.42
C SER A 22 10.75 -11.18 1.47
N ALA A 23 10.79 -10.13 0.64
CA ALA A 23 11.93 -9.87 -0.24
C ALA A 23 13.14 -9.30 0.51
N HIS A 24 12.96 -8.79 1.72
CA HIS A 24 14.03 -8.19 2.55
C HIS A 24 14.88 -7.17 1.78
N SER A 25 14.23 -6.39 0.92
CA SER A 25 14.89 -5.42 0.04
C SER A 25 14.42 -4.00 0.35
N PRO A 26 15.31 -3.00 0.33
CA PRO A 26 14.91 -1.60 0.49
C PRO A 26 14.24 -1.01 -0.76
N THR A 27 14.31 -1.72 -1.91
CA THR A 27 13.80 -1.22 -3.19
C THR A 27 12.67 -2.04 -3.77
N PHE A 28 12.32 -3.16 -3.14
CA PHE A 28 11.27 -4.06 -3.59
C PHE A 28 10.55 -4.65 -2.38
N TYR A 29 9.24 -4.79 -2.47
CA TYR A 29 8.47 -5.47 -1.42
C TYR A 29 7.66 -6.63 -1.99
N GLU A 30 7.47 -7.65 -1.18
CA GLU A 30 6.65 -8.81 -1.49
C GLU A 30 6.09 -9.37 -0.19
N PHE A 31 4.80 -9.68 -0.17
CA PHE A 31 4.20 -10.37 0.96
C PHE A 31 4.43 -11.88 0.82
N ASP A 32 4.81 -12.53 1.91
CA ASP A 32 4.92 -13.98 1.95
C ASP A 32 3.56 -14.60 1.59
N PRO A 33 3.51 -15.62 0.71
CA PRO A 33 2.25 -16.26 0.33
C PRO A 33 1.43 -16.79 1.50
N LYS A 34 2.07 -17.29 2.57
CA LYS A 34 1.37 -17.75 3.76
C LYS A 34 0.76 -16.60 4.55
N ASP A 35 1.50 -15.50 4.68
CA ASP A 35 1.01 -14.30 5.36
C ASP A 35 -0.14 -13.68 4.57
N LEU A 36 -0.05 -13.66 3.25
CA LEU A 36 -1.08 -13.15 2.38
C LEU A 36 -2.36 -14.00 2.47
N LEU A 37 -2.23 -15.32 2.48
CA LEU A 37 -3.38 -16.22 2.66
C LEU A 37 -4.04 -16.01 4.02
N ALA A 38 -3.25 -15.88 5.08
CA ALA A 38 -3.77 -15.59 6.42
C ALA A 38 -4.50 -14.25 6.47
N LEU A 39 -3.98 -13.24 5.76
CA LEU A 39 -4.61 -11.94 5.66
C LEU A 39 -5.99 -12.04 4.99
N TYR A 40 -6.10 -12.74 3.86
CA TYR A 40 -7.37 -12.89 3.16
C TYR A 40 -8.41 -13.64 4.00
N ARG A 41 -8.00 -14.65 4.77
CA ARG A 41 -8.88 -15.35 5.70
C ARG A 41 -9.36 -14.44 6.82
N GLU A 42 -8.47 -13.65 7.40
CA GLU A 42 -8.80 -12.71 8.45
C GLU A 42 -9.78 -11.64 7.98
N VAL A 43 -9.56 -11.10 6.79
CA VAL A 43 -10.42 -10.09 6.15
C VAL A 43 -11.82 -10.65 5.90
N ASP A 44 -11.90 -11.87 5.38
CA ASP A 44 -13.17 -12.54 5.10
C ASP A 44 -13.93 -12.85 6.41
N ASP A 45 -13.25 -13.39 7.41
CA ASP A 45 -13.85 -13.74 8.69
C ASP A 45 -14.42 -12.53 9.46
N ASN A 46 -13.84 -11.35 9.24
CA ASN A 46 -14.22 -10.11 9.92
C ASN A 46 -15.14 -9.20 9.09
N ASP A 47 -15.59 -9.64 7.91
CA ASP A 47 -16.35 -8.82 6.97
C ASP A 47 -15.64 -7.49 6.67
N GLU A 48 -14.33 -7.57 6.49
CA GLU A 48 -13.47 -6.43 6.17
C GLU A 48 -13.00 -6.49 4.70
N GLU A 49 -12.40 -5.41 4.26
CA GLU A 49 -11.70 -5.36 2.96
C GLU A 49 -10.36 -4.66 3.13
N ILE A 50 -9.46 -4.88 2.18
CA ILE A 50 -8.19 -4.18 2.12
C ILE A 50 -8.45 -2.80 1.53
N VAL A 51 -8.38 -1.77 2.37
CA VAL A 51 -8.64 -0.39 1.96
C VAL A 51 -7.36 0.27 1.44
N VAL A 52 -6.23 0.01 2.12
CA VAL A 52 -4.93 0.60 1.77
C VAL A 52 -3.86 -0.48 1.74
N ILE A 53 -3.00 -0.41 0.73
CA ILE A 53 -1.73 -1.13 0.69
C ILE A 53 -0.64 -0.07 0.67
N TYR A 54 0.29 -0.13 1.61
CA TYR A 54 1.35 0.87 1.74
C TYR A 54 2.73 0.27 1.69
N HIS A 55 3.67 1.01 1.13
CA HIS A 55 5.10 0.71 1.20
C HIS A 55 5.91 2.00 1.05
N SER A 56 7.21 1.91 1.32
CA SER A 56 8.10 3.05 1.26
C SER A 56 9.10 2.92 0.13
N HIS A 57 9.50 4.07 -0.44
CA HIS A 57 10.64 4.20 -1.32
C HIS A 57 11.72 5.01 -0.59
N THR A 58 12.96 4.52 -0.60
CA THR A 58 14.05 5.17 0.14
C THR A 58 14.97 5.99 -0.76
N GLU A 59 14.96 5.75 -2.05
CA GLU A 59 15.87 6.38 -3.02
C GLU A 59 15.16 7.04 -4.20
N THR A 60 13.88 6.75 -4.40
CA THR A 60 13.10 7.26 -5.51
C THR A 60 11.88 8.04 -5.02
N GLU A 61 11.25 8.77 -5.94
CA GLU A 61 10.00 9.48 -5.63
C GLU A 61 8.87 8.52 -5.25
N ALA A 62 7.85 9.06 -4.59
CA ALA A 62 6.67 8.31 -4.18
C ALA A 62 5.74 8.08 -5.39
N TYR A 63 6.22 7.33 -6.36
CA TYR A 63 5.49 6.92 -7.56
C TYR A 63 5.65 5.41 -7.74
N PRO A 64 4.59 4.67 -8.11
CA PRO A 64 4.68 3.21 -8.29
C PRO A 64 5.73 2.82 -9.32
N SER A 65 6.62 1.89 -8.96
CA SER A 65 7.58 1.32 -9.90
C SER A 65 6.87 0.38 -10.89
N ARG A 66 7.59 -0.03 -11.94
CA ARG A 66 7.07 -1.04 -12.87
C ARG A 66 6.67 -2.33 -12.15
N THR A 67 7.45 -2.73 -11.16
CA THR A 67 7.17 -3.92 -10.35
C THR A 67 5.93 -3.71 -9.50
N ASP A 68 5.80 -2.55 -8.86
CA ASP A 68 4.61 -2.20 -8.07
C ASP A 68 3.35 -2.30 -8.92
N ILE A 69 3.38 -1.77 -10.14
CA ILE A 69 2.24 -1.79 -11.07
C ILE A 69 1.94 -3.23 -11.51
N ALA A 70 2.97 -4.01 -11.84
CA ALA A 70 2.80 -5.38 -12.30
C ALA A 70 2.17 -6.30 -11.24
N TYR A 71 2.49 -6.07 -9.96
CA TYR A 71 1.98 -6.89 -8.86
C TYR A 71 0.76 -6.29 -8.16
N ALA A 72 0.23 -5.16 -8.63
CA ALA A 72 -0.95 -4.54 -8.04
C ALA A 72 -2.19 -5.38 -8.36
N GLY A 73 -2.65 -6.16 -7.37
CA GLY A 73 -3.75 -7.11 -7.51
C GLY A 73 -5.05 -6.68 -6.81
N GLU A 74 -5.11 -5.48 -6.25
CA GLU A 74 -6.27 -5.01 -5.48
C GLU A 74 -6.83 -3.71 -6.08
N PRO A 75 -7.70 -3.80 -7.11
CA PRO A 75 -8.20 -2.60 -7.80
C PRO A 75 -9.05 -1.68 -6.90
N GLY A 76 -9.63 -2.22 -5.83
CA GLY A 76 -10.39 -1.43 -4.86
C GLY A 76 -9.56 -0.74 -3.79
N ALA A 77 -8.26 -1.01 -3.70
CA ALA A 77 -7.40 -0.46 -2.66
C ALA A 77 -6.76 0.87 -3.09
N HIS A 78 -6.43 1.70 -2.07
CA HIS A 78 -5.59 2.86 -2.24
C HIS A 78 -4.14 2.42 -2.04
N TYR A 79 -3.30 2.64 -3.04
CA TYR A 79 -1.86 2.33 -2.94
C TYR A 79 -1.13 3.56 -2.45
N VAL A 80 -0.69 3.51 -1.19
CA VAL A 80 -0.02 4.64 -0.53
C VAL A 80 1.49 4.40 -0.54
N LEU A 81 2.21 5.37 -1.07
CA LEU A 81 3.67 5.36 -1.11
C LEU A 81 4.24 6.51 -0.30
N VAL A 82 5.27 6.21 0.49
CA VAL A 82 6.00 7.20 1.26
C VAL A 82 7.45 7.17 0.79
N SER A 83 7.99 8.31 0.36
CA SER A 83 9.38 8.41 -0.04
C SER A 83 10.18 9.21 0.98
N THR A 84 11.33 8.66 1.35
CA THR A 84 12.30 9.29 2.25
C THR A 84 13.62 9.58 1.54
N ARG A 85 13.59 9.75 0.21
CA ARG A 85 14.78 10.01 -0.59
C ARG A 85 15.54 11.25 -0.11
N LYS A 86 16.86 11.25 -0.32
CA LYS A 86 17.75 12.30 0.17
C LYS A 86 17.45 13.68 -0.39
N GLU A 87 16.99 13.76 -1.62
CA GLU A 87 16.70 15.01 -2.34
C GLU A 87 15.62 15.85 -1.66
N ILE A 88 14.77 15.24 -0.84
CA ILE A 88 13.70 15.92 -0.11
C ILE A 88 13.90 15.94 1.40
N ALA A 89 15.00 15.33 1.89
CA ALA A 89 15.26 15.26 3.33
C ALA A 89 15.42 16.67 3.93
N PRO A 90 14.90 16.91 5.16
CA PRO A 90 14.23 15.97 6.06
C PRO A 90 12.76 15.70 5.78
N ALA A 91 12.18 16.28 4.74
CA ALA A 91 10.79 16.06 4.36
C ALA A 91 10.59 14.64 3.81
N THR A 92 9.33 14.21 3.75
CA THR A 92 8.93 12.97 3.11
C THR A 92 7.81 13.25 2.11
N GLU A 93 7.75 12.46 1.04
CA GLU A 93 6.61 12.47 0.14
C GLU A 93 5.60 11.42 0.60
N PHE A 94 4.33 11.78 0.62
CA PHE A 94 3.23 10.87 0.92
C PHE A 94 2.19 11.04 -0.18
N ARG A 95 1.99 9.99 -0.99
CA ARG A 95 1.08 10.02 -2.12
C ARG A 95 0.23 8.77 -2.17
N SER A 96 -0.98 8.89 -2.71
CA SER A 96 -1.93 7.80 -2.87
C SER A 96 -2.30 7.62 -4.34
N TYR A 97 -2.43 6.37 -4.76
CA TYR A 97 -2.74 6.00 -6.13
C TYR A 97 -3.81 4.93 -6.20
N ARG A 98 -4.57 4.93 -7.30
CA ARG A 98 -5.34 3.77 -7.74
C ARG A 98 -4.56 3.08 -8.85
N ILE A 99 -4.47 1.76 -8.80
CA ILE A 99 -3.81 0.96 -9.83
C ILE A 99 -4.80 -0.10 -10.29
N ILE A 100 -5.36 0.09 -11.48
CA ILE A 100 -6.40 -0.77 -12.05
C ILE A 100 -5.97 -1.17 -13.46
N ASP A 101 -5.84 -2.47 -13.70
CA ASP A 101 -5.43 -3.02 -15.00
C ASP A 101 -4.15 -2.37 -15.55
N GLY A 102 -3.17 -2.11 -14.68
CA GLY A 102 -1.92 -1.49 -15.06
C GLY A 102 -1.99 0.03 -15.25
N VAL A 103 -3.14 0.64 -15.06
CA VAL A 103 -3.32 2.09 -15.17
C VAL A 103 -3.19 2.73 -13.79
N VAL A 104 -2.26 3.67 -13.67
CA VAL A 104 -1.99 4.40 -12.42
C VAL A 104 -2.67 5.75 -12.46
N THR A 105 -3.45 6.04 -11.42
CA THR A 105 -4.11 7.34 -11.24
C THR A 105 -3.79 7.87 -9.86
N GLU A 106 -3.14 9.02 -9.78
CA GLU A 106 -2.88 9.68 -8.50
C GLU A 106 -4.17 10.29 -7.95
N GLU A 107 -4.40 10.11 -6.64
CA GLU A 107 -5.54 10.71 -5.94
C GLU A 107 -5.06 11.75 -4.93
N PRO A 108 -5.87 12.79 -4.67
CA PRO A 108 -5.50 13.81 -3.69
C PRO A 108 -5.47 13.23 -2.28
N VAL A 109 -4.49 13.66 -1.50
CA VAL A 109 -4.36 13.33 -0.07
C VAL A 109 -4.64 14.60 0.71
N VAL A 110 -5.63 14.54 1.61
CA VAL A 110 -5.96 15.65 2.51
C VAL A 110 -5.47 15.30 3.89
N ILE A 111 -4.58 16.13 4.43
CA ILE A 111 -4.05 15.94 5.79
C ILE A 111 -4.91 16.77 6.72
N THR A 112 -5.56 16.11 7.68
CA THR A 112 -6.38 16.76 8.70
C THR A 112 -5.65 16.78 10.04
N ALA A 113 -5.75 17.90 10.73
CA ALA A 113 -5.13 18.05 12.04
C ALA A 113 -5.99 17.39 13.15
#